data_f430cf149125eaec858cd33b51b37d5b
#
_entry.id   f430cf149125eaec858cd33b51b37d5b
#
_cell.length_a   1.000
_cell.length_b   1.000
_cell.length_c   1.000
_cell.angle_alpha   90.00
_cell.angle_beta   90.00
_cell.angle_gamma   90.00
#
_symmetry.space_group_name_H-M   'P 1'
#
loop_
_entity.id
_entity.type
_entity.pdbx_description
1 polymer ?
#
loop_
_entity_poly.entity_id
_entity_poly.type
_entity_poly.pdbx_seq_one_letter_code
_entity_poly.pdbx_strand_id
1 'polypeptide(L)'
;KENIEQLSSSTSKSYQEVLDEASKAISGLSNYAGIVIAPKYQKNLKHLEFIRLNQSQIMSILAYENGEIENRIIDDAGKYTSSELQQTSNYLSEKFKNKNINQIKKIIQDDVLSSRSNLEDVSSKLIKKGIVEIDPKLNNPYIFLHGQSKLLEDEIISNDLDQIRELFDEIEKKTTFIDILENAGNAKGVQIFIGSQNFLFKHSGLSMVMAPYKNKEQEIVGAIGVVGPTRLNYSKIVPLVDYTSKIIERVIKWWKKKKKAQKR
;
A
#
# COMPACT_ATOMS: atom_id res chain seq x y z
N LYS A 1 -17.11 -11.18 18.43
CA LYS A 1 -15.95 -12.07 18.15
C LYS A 1 -16.24 -13.01 16.99
N GLU A 2 -17.40 -13.67 16.98
CA GLU A 2 -17.82 -14.62 15.92
C GLU A 2 -17.80 -14.02 14.51
N ASN A 3 -18.24 -12.78 14.31
CA ASN A 3 -18.28 -12.13 12.98
C ASN A 3 -16.90 -11.87 12.36
N ILE A 4 -15.85 -11.70 13.17
CA ILE A 4 -14.49 -11.50 12.67
C ILE A 4 -13.79 -12.85 12.46
N GLU A 5 -14.10 -13.85 13.27
CA GLU A 5 -13.57 -15.21 13.09
C GLU A 5 -14.15 -15.89 11.83
N GLN A 6 -15.35 -15.51 11.39
CA GLN A 6 -15.93 -15.95 10.11
C GLN A 6 -15.14 -15.47 8.88
N LEU A 7 -14.35 -14.39 8.98
CA LEU A 7 -13.41 -13.99 7.92
C LEU A 7 -12.37 -15.08 7.62
N SER A 8 -12.09 -15.95 8.58
CA SER A 8 -11.10 -17.03 8.43
C SER A 8 -11.67 -18.31 7.77
N SER A 9 -12.97 -18.46 7.68
CA SER A 9 -13.63 -19.72 7.26
C SER A 9 -13.96 -19.79 5.76
N SER A 10 -13.96 -18.68 5.02
CA SER A 10 -14.34 -18.66 3.61
C SER A 10 -13.18 -19.02 2.67
N THR A 11 -13.26 -20.18 2.08
CA THR A 11 -12.21 -20.83 1.28
C THR A 11 -12.02 -20.28 -0.14
N SER A 12 -12.91 -19.41 -0.63
CA SER A 12 -12.94 -18.96 -2.03
C SER A 12 -12.73 -17.46 -2.25
N LYS A 13 -12.61 -16.65 -1.19
CA LYS A 13 -12.54 -15.19 -1.29
C LYS A 13 -11.19 -14.69 -1.80
N SER A 14 -11.23 -13.63 -2.59
CA SER A 14 -10.03 -12.89 -3.01
C SER A 14 -9.44 -12.10 -1.83
N TYR A 15 -8.17 -11.69 -1.96
CA TYR A 15 -7.53 -10.84 -0.94
C TYR A 15 -8.29 -9.52 -0.70
N GLN A 16 -8.81 -8.92 -1.78
CA GLN A 16 -9.58 -7.68 -1.71
C GLN A 16 -10.91 -7.87 -0.98
N GLU A 17 -11.63 -8.97 -1.24
CA GLU A 17 -12.87 -9.29 -0.53
C GLU A 17 -12.65 -9.46 0.97
N VAL A 18 -11.54 -10.06 1.38
CA VAL A 18 -11.19 -10.21 2.80
C VAL A 18 -10.97 -8.84 3.46
N LEU A 19 -10.28 -7.92 2.78
CA LEU A 19 -10.04 -6.58 3.31
C LEU A 19 -11.32 -5.72 3.34
N ASP A 20 -12.17 -5.86 2.34
CA ASP A 20 -13.47 -5.20 2.28
C ASP A 20 -14.37 -5.66 3.44
N GLU A 21 -14.46 -6.97 3.67
CA GLU A 21 -15.20 -7.52 4.80
C GLU A 21 -14.63 -7.12 6.15
N ALA A 22 -13.30 -7.00 6.28
CA ALA A 22 -12.67 -6.54 7.49
C ALA A 22 -13.06 -5.09 7.82
N SER A 23 -13.14 -4.21 6.80
CA SER A 23 -13.59 -2.83 6.99
C SER A 23 -15.07 -2.76 7.40
N LYS A 24 -15.93 -3.62 6.84
CA LYS A 24 -17.34 -3.77 7.25
C LYS A 24 -17.46 -4.25 8.69
N ALA A 25 -16.69 -5.28 9.04
CA ALA A 25 -16.73 -5.87 10.38
C ALA A 25 -16.31 -4.88 11.47
N ILE A 26 -15.20 -4.14 11.25
CA ILE A 26 -14.74 -3.16 12.22
C ILE A 26 -15.72 -1.99 12.36
N SER A 27 -16.33 -1.55 11.24
CA SER A 27 -17.40 -0.55 11.27
C SER A 27 -18.61 -1.03 12.08
N GLY A 28 -19.05 -2.26 11.88
CA GLY A 28 -20.18 -2.84 12.63
C GLY A 28 -19.92 -2.92 14.13
N LEU A 29 -18.70 -3.30 14.53
CA LEU A 29 -18.32 -3.49 15.94
C LEU A 29 -18.02 -2.18 16.68
N SER A 30 -17.43 -1.21 15.96
CA SER A 30 -17.09 0.11 16.54
C SER A 30 -18.28 1.05 16.59
N ASN A 31 -19.25 0.87 15.71
CA ASN A 31 -20.31 1.81 15.39
C ASN A 31 -19.82 3.13 14.77
N TYR A 32 -18.64 3.12 14.15
CA TYR A 32 -18.03 4.24 13.42
C TYR A 32 -17.61 3.80 12.01
N ALA A 33 -17.03 4.72 11.22
CA ALA A 33 -16.51 4.35 9.92
C ALA A 33 -15.27 3.46 10.05
N GLY A 34 -15.33 2.28 9.44
CA GLY A 34 -14.20 1.33 9.39
C GLY A 34 -13.39 1.55 8.13
N ILE A 35 -12.06 1.63 8.26
CA ILE A 35 -11.14 1.83 7.15
C ILE A 35 -10.08 0.74 7.11
N VAL A 36 -9.82 0.20 5.92
CA VAL A 36 -8.67 -0.66 5.66
C VAL A 36 -7.86 -0.09 4.52
N ILE A 37 -6.57 0.09 4.74
CA ILE A 37 -5.62 0.57 3.75
C ILE A 37 -4.66 -0.57 3.43
N ALA A 38 -4.54 -0.92 2.15
CA ALA A 38 -3.58 -1.91 1.70
C ALA A 38 -2.79 -1.36 0.51
N PRO A 39 -1.46 -1.49 0.48
CA PRO A 39 -0.72 -1.18 -0.72
C PRO A 39 -1.24 -2.07 -1.85
N LYS A 40 -1.27 -1.53 -3.05
CA LYS A 40 -1.44 -2.38 -4.24
C LYS A 40 -0.39 -3.47 -4.14
N TYR A 41 -0.85 -4.70 -4.18
CA TYR A 41 -0.08 -5.93 -3.96
C TYR A 41 1.42 -5.76 -4.25
N GLN A 42 2.29 -6.11 -3.31
CA GLN A 42 3.73 -6.16 -3.56
C GLN A 42 3.99 -7.27 -4.59
N LYS A 43 3.93 -6.89 -5.86
CA LYS A 43 4.14 -7.79 -6.98
C LYS A 43 5.63 -8.06 -7.07
N ASN A 44 6.01 -9.34 -7.03
CA ASN A 44 7.40 -9.70 -7.29
C ASN A 44 7.69 -9.60 -8.78
N LEU A 45 8.77 -8.94 -9.11
CA LEU A 45 9.24 -8.81 -10.48
C LEU A 45 9.70 -10.17 -10.99
N LYS A 46 9.19 -10.57 -12.15
CA LYS A 46 9.59 -11.77 -12.87
C LYS A 46 10.61 -11.44 -13.96
N HIS A 47 10.39 -10.33 -14.66
CA HIS A 47 11.23 -9.88 -15.77
C HIS A 47 11.16 -8.37 -15.91
N LEU A 48 12.25 -7.76 -16.31
CA LEU A 48 12.39 -6.34 -16.62
C LEU A 48 13.08 -6.19 -17.97
N GLU A 49 12.54 -5.34 -18.83
CA GLU A 49 13.10 -5.04 -20.14
C GLU A 49 13.04 -3.56 -20.44
N PHE A 50 14.09 -3.03 -21.09
CA PHE A 50 14.13 -1.68 -21.63
C PHE A 50 14.18 -1.74 -23.14
N ILE A 51 13.21 -1.07 -23.78
CA ILE A 51 13.07 -1.03 -25.24
C ILE A 51 13.15 0.42 -25.71
N ARG A 52 13.98 0.71 -26.70
CA ARG A 52 14.01 2.01 -27.36
C ARG A 52 12.76 2.19 -28.22
N LEU A 53 11.97 3.21 -27.94
CA LEU A 53 10.80 3.57 -28.75
C LEU A 53 11.19 4.51 -29.91
N ASN A 54 12.01 5.51 -29.63
CA ASN A 54 12.50 6.50 -30.58
C ASN A 54 13.82 7.14 -30.09
N GLN A 55 14.24 8.24 -30.69
CA GLN A 55 15.49 8.92 -30.35
C GLN A 55 15.49 9.54 -28.94
N SER A 56 14.31 9.86 -28.36
CA SER A 56 14.18 10.53 -27.07
C SER A 56 13.48 9.71 -26.00
N GLN A 57 12.96 8.50 -26.34
CA GLN A 57 12.15 7.72 -25.43
C GLN A 57 12.56 6.26 -25.35
N ILE A 58 12.59 5.75 -24.12
CA ILE A 58 12.75 4.34 -23.77
C ILE A 58 11.50 3.90 -23.03
N MET A 59 11.03 2.71 -23.32
CA MET A 59 9.97 2.05 -22.55
C MET A 59 10.59 1.02 -21.62
N SER A 60 10.29 1.08 -20.32
CA SER A 60 10.53 -0.01 -19.39
C SER A 60 9.30 -0.90 -19.31
N ILE A 61 9.49 -2.21 -19.43
CA ILE A 61 8.45 -3.24 -19.29
C ILE A 61 8.76 -4.04 -18.05
N LEU A 62 7.82 -4.05 -17.10
CA LEU A 62 7.92 -4.81 -15.86
C LEU A 62 6.86 -5.92 -15.89
N ALA A 63 7.30 -7.16 -16.01
CA ALA A 63 6.44 -8.32 -15.91
C ALA A 63 6.54 -8.91 -14.50
N TYR A 64 5.39 -9.16 -13.88
CA TYR A 64 5.29 -9.66 -12.52
C TYR A 64 4.89 -11.14 -12.48
N GLU A 65 5.19 -11.82 -11.34
CA GLU A 65 4.86 -13.24 -11.15
C GLU A 65 3.37 -13.58 -11.23
N ASN A 66 2.50 -12.61 -10.96
CA ASN A 66 1.05 -12.76 -11.04
C ASN A 66 0.50 -12.66 -12.47
N GLY A 67 1.39 -12.42 -13.49
CA GLY A 67 1.04 -12.28 -14.89
C GLY A 67 0.69 -10.85 -15.31
N GLU A 68 0.68 -9.88 -14.41
CA GLU A 68 0.49 -8.47 -14.76
C GLU A 68 1.74 -7.91 -15.44
N ILE A 69 1.52 -6.98 -16.37
CA ILE A 69 2.58 -6.25 -17.08
C ILE A 69 2.32 -4.76 -16.87
N GLU A 70 3.35 -4.06 -16.44
CA GLU A 70 3.37 -2.60 -16.41
C GLU A 70 4.38 -2.09 -17.42
N ASN A 71 4.04 -1.02 -18.13
CA ASN A 71 4.96 -0.31 -18.99
C ASN A 71 5.09 1.15 -18.55
N ARG A 72 6.26 1.72 -18.74
CA ARG A 72 6.55 3.11 -18.40
C ARG A 72 7.43 3.73 -19.47
N ILE A 73 7.10 4.97 -19.85
CA ILE A 73 7.90 5.74 -20.80
C ILE A 73 8.89 6.57 -19.99
N ILE A 74 10.15 6.49 -20.38
CA ILE A 74 11.25 7.27 -19.84
C ILE A 74 11.61 8.30 -20.92
N ASP A 75 11.29 9.54 -20.66
CA ASP A 75 11.75 10.67 -21.49
C ASP A 75 13.21 10.97 -21.15
N ASP A 76 14.06 11.12 -22.12
CA ASP A 76 15.50 11.17 -22.01
C ASP A 76 16.15 9.80 -22.31
N ALA A 77 15.95 9.35 -23.52
CA ALA A 77 16.59 8.13 -24.03
C ALA A 77 18.12 8.22 -24.07
N GLY A 78 18.65 9.39 -23.74
CA GLY A 78 20.07 9.60 -23.62
C GLY A 78 20.87 9.00 -24.78
N LYS A 79 22.11 8.70 -24.51
CA LYS A 79 23.06 8.13 -25.47
C LYS A 79 23.14 6.60 -25.40
N TYR A 80 22.07 5.91 -24.89
CA TYR A 80 22.11 4.47 -24.70
C TYR A 80 21.94 3.75 -26.04
N THR A 81 22.82 2.85 -26.37
CA THR A 81 22.67 1.95 -27.53
C THR A 81 21.67 0.82 -27.20
N SER A 82 21.14 0.16 -28.22
CA SER A 82 20.26 -1.00 -28.02
C SER A 82 20.98 -2.15 -27.28
N SER A 83 22.29 -2.30 -27.51
CA SER A 83 23.11 -3.30 -26.81
C SER A 83 23.23 -2.99 -25.31
N GLU A 84 23.45 -1.74 -24.94
CA GLU A 84 23.51 -1.31 -23.52
C GLU A 84 22.17 -1.49 -22.84
N LEU A 85 21.06 -1.17 -23.50
CA LEU A 85 19.72 -1.39 -22.95
C LEU A 85 19.45 -2.87 -22.70
N GLN A 86 19.88 -3.74 -23.63
CA GLN A 86 19.71 -5.18 -23.49
C GLN A 86 20.58 -5.77 -22.37
N GLN A 87 21.83 -5.36 -22.28
CA GLN A 87 22.74 -5.79 -21.19
C GLN A 87 22.21 -5.33 -19.84
N THR A 88 21.75 -4.08 -19.75
CA THR A 88 21.13 -3.51 -18.52
C THR A 88 19.86 -4.28 -18.15
N SER A 89 18.99 -4.58 -19.13
CA SER A 89 17.76 -5.37 -18.92
C SER A 89 18.06 -6.75 -18.34
N ASN A 90 19.03 -7.46 -18.93
CA ASN A 90 19.43 -8.80 -18.49
C ASN A 90 19.99 -8.77 -17.05
N TYR A 91 20.89 -7.82 -16.79
CA TYR A 91 21.53 -7.65 -15.46
C TYR A 91 20.47 -7.33 -14.38
N LEU A 92 19.60 -6.35 -14.65
CA LEU A 92 18.59 -5.93 -13.68
C LEU A 92 17.47 -6.95 -13.51
N SER A 93 17.07 -7.64 -14.57
CA SER A 93 16.12 -8.75 -14.49
C SER A 93 16.62 -9.84 -13.53
N GLU A 94 17.87 -10.24 -13.62
CA GLU A 94 18.43 -11.26 -12.73
C GLU A 94 18.60 -10.74 -11.30
N LYS A 95 19.11 -9.50 -11.13
CA LYS A 95 19.33 -8.87 -9.83
C LYS A 95 18.02 -8.65 -9.05
N PHE A 96 16.93 -8.31 -9.75
CA PHE A 96 15.63 -7.97 -9.14
C PHE A 96 14.58 -9.07 -9.23
N LYS A 97 14.91 -10.22 -9.79
CA LYS A 97 14.03 -11.38 -9.89
C LYS A 97 13.49 -11.77 -8.51
N ASN A 98 12.19 -12.02 -8.44
CA ASN A 98 11.47 -12.38 -7.22
C ASN A 98 11.48 -11.30 -6.12
N LYS A 99 11.89 -10.08 -6.43
CA LYS A 99 11.86 -8.95 -5.49
C LYS A 99 10.68 -8.02 -5.79
N ASN A 100 10.09 -7.47 -4.76
CA ASN A 100 9.09 -6.43 -4.91
C ASN A 100 9.75 -5.05 -5.06
N ILE A 101 8.96 -4.05 -5.48
CA ILE A 101 9.45 -2.69 -5.74
C ILE A 101 10.12 -2.08 -4.49
N ASN A 102 9.61 -2.32 -3.28
CA ASN A 102 10.20 -1.76 -2.06
C ASN A 102 11.56 -2.39 -1.75
N GLN A 103 11.70 -3.70 -1.97
CA GLN A 103 12.98 -4.40 -1.84
C GLN A 103 13.98 -3.91 -2.90
N ILE A 104 13.50 -3.66 -4.14
CA ILE A 104 14.31 -3.09 -5.21
C ILE A 104 14.80 -1.69 -4.84
N LYS A 105 13.92 -0.81 -4.34
CA LYS A 105 14.28 0.53 -3.86
C LYS A 105 15.38 0.48 -2.79
N LYS A 106 15.22 -0.42 -1.82
CA LYS A 106 16.21 -0.58 -0.74
C LYS A 106 17.57 -1.02 -1.28
N ILE A 107 17.60 -2.01 -2.17
CA ILE A 107 18.85 -2.48 -2.81
C ILE A 107 19.52 -1.33 -3.57
N ILE A 108 18.76 -0.52 -4.29
CA ILE A 108 19.30 0.61 -5.04
C ILE A 108 19.87 1.67 -4.10
N GLN A 109 19.21 1.96 -2.98
CA GLN A 109 19.70 2.90 -1.98
C GLN A 109 21.01 2.41 -1.35
N ASP A 110 21.10 1.11 -1.04
CA ASP A 110 22.30 0.49 -0.48
C ASP A 110 23.46 0.46 -1.51
N ASP A 111 23.15 0.22 -2.79
CA ASP A 111 24.13 0.15 -3.88
C ASP A 111 24.68 1.52 -4.28
N VAL A 112 23.87 2.58 -4.27
CA VAL A 112 24.31 3.97 -4.57
C VAL A 112 25.42 4.42 -3.61
N LEU A 113 25.47 3.84 -2.42
CA LEU A 113 26.53 4.10 -1.43
C LEU A 113 27.83 3.34 -1.71
N SER A 114 27.83 2.35 -2.63
CA SER A 114 28.97 1.42 -2.83
C SER A 114 29.58 1.39 -4.25
N SER A 115 29.03 2.12 -5.24
CA SER A 115 29.30 1.87 -6.66
C SER A 115 30.49 2.58 -7.31
N ARG A 116 31.18 1.85 -8.20
CA ARG A 116 32.32 2.34 -9.00
C ARG A 116 32.41 1.83 -10.44
N SER A 117 31.30 1.52 -11.13
CA SER A 117 31.37 1.05 -12.53
C SER A 117 30.44 1.78 -13.51
N ASN A 118 30.84 1.90 -14.81
CA ASN A 118 30.06 2.60 -15.85
C ASN A 118 28.69 1.96 -16.14
N LEU A 119 28.55 0.66 -15.99
CA LEU A 119 27.28 -0.07 -16.10
C LEU A 119 26.32 0.32 -14.98
N GLU A 120 26.82 0.70 -13.82
CA GLU A 120 26.05 1.16 -12.68
C GLU A 120 25.48 2.54 -12.90
N ASP A 121 26.17 3.44 -13.62
CA ASP A 121 25.66 4.77 -13.95
C ASP A 121 24.47 4.71 -14.91
N VAL A 122 24.55 3.89 -15.97
CA VAL A 122 23.46 3.65 -16.92
C VAL A 122 22.29 2.98 -16.21
N SER A 123 22.58 1.93 -15.47
CA SER A 123 21.58 1.19 -14.70
C SER A 123 20.89 2.08 -13.67
N SER A 124 21.64 2.89 -12.93
CA SER A 124 21.10 3.77 -11.88
C SER A 124 20.12 4.80 -12.43
N LYS A 125 20.40 5.41 -13.58
CA LYS A 125 19.51 6.37 -14.23
C LYS A 125 18.24 5.72 -14.76
N LEU A 126 18.35 4.58 -15.44
CA LEU A 126 17.21 3.83 -15.97
C LEU A 126 16.33 3.27 -14.85
N ILE A 127 16.94 2.79 -13.77
CA ILE A 127 16.25 2.31 -12.58
C ILE A 127 15.48 3.45 -11.92
N LYS A 128 16.16 4.59 -11.67
CA LYS A 128 15.54 5.74 -11.01
C LYS A 128 14.31 6.19 -11.78
N LYS A 129 14.44 6.43 -13.07
CA LYS A 129 13.33 6.88 -13.94
C LYS A 129 12.32 5.78 -14.28
N GLY A 130 12.76 4.56 -14.54
CA GLY A 130 11.92 3.47 -15.06
C GLY A 130 11.30 2.56 -13.98
N ILE A 131 11.85 2.54 -12.78
CA ILE A 131 11.40 1.64 -11.70
C ILE A 131 11.06 2.42 -10.43
N VAL A 132 11.89 3.38 -10.00
CA VAL A 132 11.78 4.07 -8.70
C VAL A 132 10.88 5.29 -8.76
N GLU A 133 10.97 6.10 -9.80
CA GLU A 133 10.06 7.21 -10.05
C GLU A 133 8.71 6.64 -10.52
N ILE A 134 8.00 6.04 -9.58
CA ILE A 134 6.63 5.59 -9.82
C ILE A 134 5.76 6.82 -9.82
N ASP A 135 4.94 7.00 -10.86
CA ASP A 135 3.82 7.93 -10.78
C ASP A 135 3.04 7.59 -9.48
N PRO A 136 2.92 8.51 -8.54
CA PRO A 136 2.16 8.27 -7.31
C PRO A 136 0.78 7.67 -7.57
N LYS A 137 0.16 8.00 -8.71
CA LYS A 137 -1.14 7.45 -9.14
C LYS A 137 -1.12 5.95 -9.43
N LEU A 138 0.01 5.38 -9.86
CA LEU A 138 0.14 3.94 -10.12
C LEU A 138 0.33 3.13 -8.84
N ASN A 139 0.81 3.77 -7.77
CA ASN A 139 1.07 3.14 -6.48
C ASN A 139 -0.02 3.44 -5.43
N ASN A 140 -1.15 4.00 -5.86
CA ASN A 140 -2.25 4.30 -4.95
C ASN A 140 -2.69 3.05 -4.17
N PRO A 141 -2.77 3.12 -2.84
CA PRO A 141 -3.23 2.00 -2.04
C PRO A 141 -4.70 1.66 -2.35
N TYR A 142 -5.10 0.43 -2.11
CA TYR A 142 -6.50 0.09 -1.97
C TYR A 142 -6.99 0.65 -0.64
N ILE A 143 -8.11 1.36 -0.68
CA ILE A 143 -8.78 1.88 0.51
C ILE A 143 -10.19 1.30 0.51
N PHE A 144 -10.51 0.57 1.56
CA PHE A 144 -11.85 0.06 1.82
C PHE A 144 -12.43 0.85 2.97
N LEU A 145 -13.55 1.52 2.74
CA LEU A 145 -14.20 2.38 3.72
C LEU A 145 -15.68 1.98 3.82
N HIS A 146 -16.12 1.64 5.01
CA HIS A 146 -17.50 1.28 5.30
C HIS A 146 -18.04 2.02 6.52
N GLY A 147 -19.37 2.29 6.51
CA GLY A 147 -20.02 2.98 7.61
C GLY A 147 -19.82 4.49 7.58
N GLN A 148 -19.65 5.08 6.39
CA GLN A 148 -19.55 6.55 6.21
C GLN A 148 -20.78 7.28 6.77
N SER A 149 -21.99 6.69 6.61
CA SER A 149 -23.23 7.26 7.16
C SER A 149 -23.20 7.47 8.67
N LYS A 150 -22.44 6.62 9.39
CA LYS A 150 -22.31 6.75 10.85
C LYS A 150 -21.55 8.01 11.28
N LEU A 151 -20.72 8.57 10.40
CA LEU A 151 -20.09 9.88 10.65
C LEU A 151 -21.13 11.00 10.62
N LEU A 152 -22.18 10.85 9.82
CA LEU A 152 -23.26 11.84 9.69
C LEU A 152 -24.28 11.75 10.82
N GLU A 153 -24.31 10.67 11.58
CA GLU A 153 -25.18 10.50 12.75
C GLU A 153 -24.69 11.30 13.97
N ASP A 154 -23.43 11.73 13.97
CA ASP A 154 -22.88 12.56 15.03
C ASP A 154 -23.26 14.03 14.82
N GLU A 155 -23.97 14.64 15.78
CA GLU A 155 -24.48 16.00 15.68
C GLU A 155 -23.38 17.06 15.47
N ILE A 156 -22.18 16.85 16.00
CA ILE A 156 -21.08 17.81 15.83
C ILE A 156 -20.52 17.72 14.42
N ILE A 157 -20.37 16.49 13.90
CA ILE A 157 -19.84 16.24 12.56
C ILE A 157 -20.86 16.62 11.49
N SER A 158 -22.15 16.33 11.73
CA SER A 158 -23.24 16.63 10.76
C SER A 158 -23.49 18.13 10.57
N ASN A 159 -23.12 18.95 11.55
CA ASN A 159 -23.23 20.41 11.48
C ASN A 159 -22.13 21.05 10.60
N ASP A 160 -21.09 20.30 10.22
CA ASP A 160 -20.01 20.80 9.36
C ASP A 160 -19.74 19.83 8.20
N LEU A 161 -20.64 19.90 7.22
CA LEU A 161 -20.56 19.04 6.02
C LEU A 161 -19.31 19.32 5.16
N ASP A 162 -18.73 20.51 5.26
CA ASP A 162 -17.52 20.85 4.50
C ASP A 162 -16.33 20.05 5.03
N GLN A 163 -16.25 19.83 6.33
CA GLN A 163 -15.21 18.97 6.91
C GLN A 163 -15.32 17.50 6.47
N ILE A 164 -16.55 17.00 6.33
CA ILE A 164 -16.78 15.64 5.82
C ILE A 164 -16.37 15.55 4.34
N ARG A 165 -16.70 16.59 3.57
CA ARG A 165 -16.29 16.67 2.16
C ARG A 165 -14.75 16.64 2.05
N GLU A 166 -14.05 17.47 2.83
CA GLU A 166 -12.58 17.48 2.85
C GLU A 166 -12.00 16.09 3.19
N LEU A 167 -12.57 15.38 4.17
CA LEU A 167 -12.16 14.02 4.50
C LEU A 167 -12.30 13.07 3.31
N PHE A 168 -13.45 13.11 2.62
CA PHE A 168 -13.67 12.23 1.47
C PHE A 168 -12.77 12.60 0.30
N ASP A 169 -12.56 13.89 0.05
CA ASP A 169 -11.62 14.36 -0.98
C ASP A 169 -10.18 13.88 -0.70
N GLU A 170 -9.75 13.89 0.56
CA GLU A 170 -8.43 13.34 0.94
C GLU A 170 -8.38 11.81 0.79
N ILE A 171 -9.46 11.10 1.11
CA ILE A 171 -9.56 9.65 0.89
C ILE A 171 -9.49 9.31 -0.61
N GLU A 172 -10.11 10.11 -1.46
CA GLU A 172 -10.06 9.94 -2.91
C GLU A 172 -8.67 10.22 -3.50
N LYS A 173 -7.95 11.21 -2.99
CA LYS A 173 -6.57 11.53 -3.41
C LYS A 173 -5.58 10.41 -3.08
N LYS A 174 -5.83 9.61 -2.05
CA LYS A 174 -5.06 8.43 -1.61
C LYS A 174 -3.60 8.71 -1.22
N THR A 175 -3.04 9.86 -1.54
CA THR A 175 -1.62 10.19 -1.29
C THR A 175 -1.30 10.24 0.19
N THR A 176 -2.16 10.87 0.97
CA THR A 176 -1.98 11.02 2.42
C THR A 176 -2.00 9.67 3.16
N PHE A 177 -2.69 8.67 2.60
CA PHE A 177 -2.70 7.32 3.17
C PHE A 177 -1.41 6.53 2.89
N ILE A 178 -0.63 6.92 1.87
CA ILE A 178 0.72 6.38 1.66
C ILE A 178 1.63 6.83 2.80
N ASP A 179 1.60 8.12 3.15
CA ASP A 179 2.37 8.68 4.27
C ASP A 179 1.99 8.03 5.61
N ILE A 180 0.70 7.74 5.81
CA ILE A 180 0.22 7.02 6.99
C ILE A 180 0.79 5.60 7.04
N LEU A 181 0.81 4.88 5.91
CA LEU A 181 1.38 3.53 5.85
C LEU A 181 2.89 3.54 6.06
N GLU A 182 3.60 4.53 5.52
CA GLU A 182 5.05 4.68 5.72
C GLU A 182 5.38 5.02 7.18
N ASN A 183 4.61 5.93 7.79
CA ASN A 183 4.75 6.26 9.20
C ASN A 183 4.35 5.09 10.11
N ALA A 184 3.30 4.35 9.76
CA ALA A 184 2.91 3.12 10.45
C ALA A 184 4.02 2.04 10.37
N GLY A 185 4.84 2.07 9.30
CA GLY A 185 6.01 1.20 9.14
C GLY A 185 7.05 1.36 10.24
N ASN A 186 7.16 2.55 10.79
CA ASN A 186 8.11 2.89 11.83
C ASN A 186 7.54 2.76 13.26
N ALA A 187 6.22 2.63 13.40
CA ALA A 187 5.56 2.58 14.70
C ALA A 187 5.26 1.15 15.16
N LYS A 188 5.38 0.93 16.45
CA LYS A 188 5.02 -0.34 17.09
C LYS A 188 3.62 -0.24 17.69
N GLY A 189 2.63 -0.93 17.05
CA GLY A 189 1.27 -1.06 17.60
C GLY A 189 0.26 -0.03 17.09
N VAL A 190 -0.79 0.17 17.85
CA VAL A 190 -1.90 1.06 17.50
C VAL A 190 -1.47 2.53 17.53
N GLN A 191 -1.88 3.28 16.53
CA GLN A 191 -1.65 4.71 16.39
C GLN A 191 -2.97 5.46 16.48
N ILE A 192 -2.93 6.62 17.11
CA ILE A 192 -4.09 7.49 17.25
C ILE A 192 -3.74 8.84 16.62
N PHE A 193 -4.54 9.24 15.64
CA PHE A 193 -4.44 10.52 14.96
C PHE A 193 -5.63 11.38 15.39
N ILE A 194 -5.37 12.46 16.12
CA ILE A 194 -6.43 13.32 16.67
C ILE A 194 -6.39 14.70 16.01
N GLY A 195 -7.51 15.08 15.40
CA GLY A 195 -7.87 16.43 14.99
C GLY A 195 -6.73 17.28 14.43
N SER A 196 -6.53 18.45 14.99
CA SER A 196 -5.61 19.50 14.50
C SER A 196 -4.13 19.13 14.48
N GLN A 197 -3.72 18.04 15.09
CA GLN A 197 -2.33 17.57 15.08
C GLN A 197 -1.99 16.73 13.84
N ASN A 198 -2.99 16.36 13.01
CA ASN A 198 -2.77 15.59 11.81
C ASN A 198 -3.30 16.34 10.58
N PHE A 199 -2.52 16.36 9.51
CA PHE A 199 -2.88 17.03 8.26
C PHE A 199 -4.25 16.59 7.70
N LEU A 200 -4.60 15.29 7.84
CA LEU A 200 -5.88 14.74 7.39
C LEU A 200 -7.11 15.28 8.12
N PHE A 201 -6.93 15.68 9.39
CA PHE A 201 -8.04 16.03 10.27
C PHE A 201 -7.93 17.44 10.83
N LYS A 202 -7.08 18.28 10.26
CA LYS A 202 -6.66 19.57 10.79
C LYS A 202 -7.82 20.50 11.19
N HIS A 203 -8.95 20.32 10.53
CA HIS A 203 -10.15 21.14 10.77
C HIS A 203 -11.43 20.32 11.03
N SER A 204 -11.36 18.99 11.00
CA SER A 204 -12.55 18.15 10.86
C SER A 204 -13.21 17.68 12.15
N GLY A 205 -12.71 18.04 13.34
CA GLY A 205 -13.26 17.46 14.57
C GLY A 205 -13.25 15.92 14.61
N LEU A 206 -12.54 15.29 13.65
CA LEU A 206 -12.42 13.86 13.49
C LEU A 206 -11.14 13.32 14.10
N SER A 207 -11.13 12.06 14.42
CA SER A 207 -9.94 11.29 14.80
C SER A 207 -9.94 9.93 14.13
N MET A 208 -8.75 9.36 14.02
CA MET A 208 -8.57 8.02 13.46
C MET A 208 -7.70 7.19 14.40
N VAL A 209 -8.13 5.95 14.64
CA VAL A 209 -7.36 4.94 15.39
C VAL A 209 -7.02 3.84 14.40
N MET A 210 -5.72 3.58 14.22
CA MET A 210 -5.24 2.59 13.24
C MET A 210 -4.22 1.64 13.85
N ALA A 211 -4.20 0.41 13.35
CA ALA A 211 -3.14 -0.56 13.62
C ALA A 211 -2.59 -1.11 12.30
N PRO A 212 -1.26 -1.19 12.15
CA PRO A 212 -0.65 -1.88 11.03
C PRO A 212 -0.89 -3.39 11.13
N TYR A 213 -0.95 -4.08 9.99
CA TYR A 213 -0.93 -5.52 9.93
C TYR A 213 0.21 -6.02 9.04
N LYS A 214 0.78 -7.18 9.38
CA LYS A 214 2.03 -7.69 8.84
C LYS A 214 1.84 -8.99 8.06
N ASN A 215 2.74 -9.21 7.09
CA ASN A 215 2.86 -10.48 6.41
C ASN A 215 3.67 -11.51 7.24
N LYS A 216 4.02 -12.64 6.63
CA LYS A 216 4.86 -13.68 7.28
C LYS A 216 6.29 -13.21 7.53
N GLU A 217 6.77 -12.40 6.65
CA GLU A 217 8.11 -11.82 6.66
C GLU A 217 8.24 -10.65 7.64
N GLN A 218 7.19 -10.40 8.47
CA GLN A 218 7.09 -9.29 9.43
C GLN A 218 7.10 -7.90 8.77
N GLU A 219 6.91 -7.81 7.47
CA GLU A 219 6.76 -6.54 6.75
C GLU A 219 5.33 -6.02 6.91
N ILE A 220 5.18 -4.72 7.11
CA ILE A 220 3.85 -4.08 7.14
C ILE A 220 3.28 -4.08 5.73
N VAL A 221 2.09 -4.68 5.61
CA VAL A 221 1.38 -4.84 4.33
C VAL A 221 0.03 -4.14 4.32
N GLY A 222 -0.19 -3.25 5.27
CA GLY A 222 -1.37 -2.42 5.33
C GLY A 222 -1.69 -1.96 6.75
N ALA A 223 -2.82 -1.27 6.91
CA ALA A 223 -3.35 -0.84 8.18
C ALA A 223 -4.88 -0.93 8.20
N ILE A 224 -5.43 -1.20 9.38
CA ILE A 224 -6.87 -1.21 9.62
C ILE A 224 -7.19 -0.23 10.74
N GLY A 225 -8.33 0.45 10.65
CA GLY A 225 -8.68 1.43 11.65
C GLY A 225 -10.14 1.83 11.65
N VAL A 226 -10.42 2.80 12.49
CA VAL A 226 -11.71 3.43 12.69
C VAL A 226 -11.53 4.93 12.58
N VAL A 227 -12.45 5.58 11.85
CA VAL A 227 -12.58 7.03 11.77
C VAL A 227 -13.88 7.44 12.47
N GLY A 228 -13.81 8.45 13.32
CA GLY A 228 -14.96 8.96 14.06
C GLY A 228 -14.64 10.31 14.72
N PRO A 229 -15.57 10.84 15.54
CA PRO A 229 -15.37 12.11 16.24
C PRO A 229 -14.16 12.05 17.18
N THR A 230 -13.57 13.20 17.50
CA THR A 230 -12.46 13.28 18.47
C THR A 230 -12.82 12.72 19.87
N ARG A 231 -14.10 12.61 20.17
CA ARG A 231 -14.64 12.02 21.42
C ARG A 231 -14.86 10.49 21.34
N LEU A 232 -14.12 9.78 20.47
CA LEU A 232 -14.17 8.32 20.43
C LEU A 232 -13.96 7.70 21.80
N ASN A 233 -14.66 6.61 22.09
CA ASN A 233 -14.34 5.78 23.23
C ASN A 233 -13.05 4.98 22.99
N TYR A 234 -11.89 5.63 23.17
CA TYR A 234 -10.58 5.05 22.88
C TYR A 234 -10.31 3.77 23.67
N SER A 235 -10.83 3.67 24.91
CA SER A 235 -10.66 2.45 25.73
C SER A 235 -11.30 1.21 25.12
N LYS A 236 -12.35 1.39 24.31
CA LYS A 236 -13.02 0.33 23.54
C LYS A 236 -12.43 0.17 22.14
N ILE A 237 -12.13 1.30 21.47
CA ILE A 237 -11.72 1.28 20.06
C ILE A 237 -10.28 0.78 19.89
N VAL A 238 -9.34 1.18 20.74
CA VAL A 238 -7.94 0.77 20.63
C VAL A 238 -7.77 -0.75 20.71
N PRO A 239 -8.32 -1.47 21.71
CA PRO A 239 -8.27 -2.92 21.74
C PRO A 239 -8.99 -3.59 20.56
N LEU A 240 -10.09 -3.00 20.06
CA LEU A 240 -10.82 -3.53 18.91
C LEU A 240 -9.97 -3.48 17.63
N VAL A 241 -9.33 -2.34 17.38
CA VAL A 241 -8.45 -2.13 16.21
C VAL A 241 -7.22 -3.05 16.29
N ASP A 242 -6.56 -3.14 17.45
CA ASP A 242 -5.43 -4.05 17.66
C ASP A 242 -5.81 -5.52 17.44
N TYR A 243 -6.95 -5.94 17.98
CA TYR A 243 -7.43 -7.30 17.80
C TYR A 243 -7.76 -7.62 16.34
N THR A 244 -8.42 -6.70 15.63
CA THR A 244 -8.80 -6.90 14.24
C THR A 244 -7.57 -6.94 13.34
N SER A 245 -6.55 -6.11 13.58
CA SER A 245 -5.29 -6.15 12.81
C SER A 245 -4.60 -7.51 12.93
N LYS A 246 -4.57 -8.10 14.12
CA LYS A 246 -3.99 -9.44 14.37
C LYS A 246 -4.78 -10.56 13.69
N ILE A 247 -6.10 -10.41 13.54
CA ILE A 247 -6.92 -11.38 12.78
C ILE A 247 -6.59 -11.28 11.28
N ILE A 248 -6.53 -10.08 10.72
CA ILE A 248 -6.14 -9.89 9.31
C ILE A 248 -4.78 -10.51 9.05
N GLU A 249 -3.79 -10.30 9.91
CA GLU A 249 -2.48 -10.95 9.78
C GLU A 249 -2.58 -12.48 9.67
N ARG A 250 -3.39 -13.10 10.52
CA ARG A 250 -3.61 -14.55 10.49
C ARG A 250 -4.24 -15.01 9.19
N VAL A 251 -5.27 -14.30 8.73
CA VAL A 251 -5.98 -14.61 7.48
C VAL A 251 -5.05 -14.47 6.27
N ILE A 252 -4.26 -13.42 6.19
CA ILE A 252 -3.29 -13.18 5.11
C ILE A 252 -2.21 -14.27 5.09
N LYS A 253 -1.68 -14.65 6.26
CA LYS A 253 -0.68 -15.73 6.39
C LYS A 253 -1.22 -17.07 5.90
N TRP A 254 -2.45 -17.39 6.23
CA TRP A 254 -3.14 -18.60 5.80
C TRP A 254 -3.42 -18.60 4.28
N TRP A 255 -3.92 -17.50 3.73
CA TRP A 255 -4.24 -17.36 2.31
C TRP A 255 -3.01 -17.54 1.40
N LYS A 256 -1.88 -16.93 1.74
CA LYS A 256 -0.61 -17.13 1.01
C LYS A 256 -0.13 -18.60 1.05
N LYS A 257 -0.36 -19.30 2.15
CA LYS A 257 0.00 -20.74 2.29
C LYS A 257 -0.82 -21.60 1.32
N LYS A 258 -2.11 -21.30 1.19
CA LYS A 258 -3.03 -22.06 0.31
C LYS A 258 -2.71 -21.85 -1.17
N LYS A 259 -2.45 -20.61 -1.61
CA LYS A 259 -2.03 -20.34 -3.00
C LYS A 259 -0.72 -21.03 -3.39
N LYS A 260 0.22 -21.19 -2.47
CA LYS A 260 1.45 -21.97 -2.73
C LYS A 260 1.18 -23.47 -2.87
N ALA A 261 0.19 -24.01 -2.16
CA ALA A 261 -0.17 -25.41 -2.24
C ALA A 261 -0.92 -25.76 -3.54
N GLN A 262 -1.68 -24.84 -4.10
CA GLN A 262 -2.40 -25.02 -5.39
C GLN A 262 -1.52 -24.87 -6.64
N LYS A 263 -0.30 -24.31 -6.48
CA LYS A 263 0.69 -24.18 -7.59
C LYS A 263 1.70 -25.33 -7.67
N ARG A 264 1.60 -26.31 -6.79
CA ARG A 264 2.33 -27.59 -6.82
C ARG A 264 1.46 -28.71 -7.33
#